data_14a973f8b85894784c604430d459103d
#
_entry.id   14a973f8b85894784c604430d459103d
#
_cell.length_a   1.000
_cell.length_b   1.000
_cell.length_c   1.000
_cell.angle_alpha   90.00
_cell.angle_beta   90.00
_cell.angle_gamma   90.00
#
_symmetry.space_group_name_H-M   'P 1'
#
loop_
_entity.id
_entity.type
_entity.pdbx_description
1 polymer ?
#
loop_
_entity_poly.entity_id
_entity_poly.type
_entity_poly.pdbx_seq_one_letter_code
_entity_poly.pdbx_strand_id
1 'polypeptide(L)'
;MTAHERDLPRPAKTRTVTVAHTGGEERRGPVTLGQANMIRCMLRDEPEHINIHDVWPVPAGTRTDAVIDALRALAVRHEALRTTFPHGAGAVPREQVVAAEGEFTVTVLDHDVPLPDAERYADAVARRARAERFRLDRDFGLRISLVTVGGAPVFVALAASHAVTDVSALAVLEEDWLALLAGGPLPPQTAFTPLDLAAEEASPAGLRKSAASLRYWERIIRTGPQAMFDGPGAEGTGAVTPEVTLRSLRGARALARVAERTGGLPSTVLLTAWCALVAHRTGQDACVAAVPTSNRFHDRLVRSVNTVSQDALLALDVRVPSFDALLAKAWGAALDAYRHSRFDAVALWEMIDRTTFERGSRFARDVVFNDVSALPGTAGSGPAPDGPDLELGRGASQVLPTRLLAFVHETAPLLRIGLWADPALFAPGEAEGFLTGLVRLLEAAAEEDVPLASLTGVTGVRPVERGPDWIRVDGCWVSPRAVADALGGALGGVPVHVTADGPGNGEGPENGEGPGDGDGAGDGERPGKGLTAFVAPGGTPLSPAEAHAALMHVLPGRPGVLAPRRYVIVQAPPEAADRTDAWLRQHILTEGNGRTPADPT
;
A
#
# COMPACT_ATOMS: atom_id res chain seq x y z
N MET A 1 11.31 15.24 13.45
CA MET A 1 11.68 16.66 13.20
C MET A 1 13.06 16.66 12.57
N THR A 2 13.11 16.89 11.27
CA THR A 2 14.36 16.96 10.51
C THR A 2 15.17 18.20 10.94
N ALA A 3 16.49 18.19 10.73
CA ALA A 3 17.35 19.34 11.02
C ALA A 3 16.89 20.63 10.31
N HIS A 4 16.20 20.52 9.19
CA HIS A 4 15.64 21.63 8.41
C HIS A 4 14.38 22.27 9.01
N GLU A 5 13.65 21.59 9.87
CA GLU A 5 12.43 22.11 10.52
C GLU A 5 12.74 23.02 11.72
N ARG A 6 13.98 22.99 12.20
CA ARG A 6 14.40 23.82 13.37
C ARG A 6 14.71 25.28 13.02
N ASP A 7 14.89 25.60 11.73
CA ASP A 7 15.35 26.92 11.26
C ASP A 7 14.30 27.71 10.47
N LEU A 8 13.00 27.40 10.63
CA LEU A 8 11.97 28.19 9.97
C LEU A 8 11.93 29.61 10.56
N PRO A 9 11.87 30.67 9.70
CA PRO A 9 11.69 32.04 10.15
C PRO A 9 10.46 32.17 11.05
N ARG A 10 10.61 32.80 12.19
CA ARG A 10 9.45 33.04 13.07
C ARG A 10 8.60 34.15 12.48
N PRO A 11 7.24 33.98 12.43
CA PRO A 11 6.37 35.07 12.08
C PRO A 11 6.50 36.23 13.09
N ALA A 12 6.43 37.46 12.61
CA ALA A 12 6.42 38.63 13.44
C ALA A 12 5.16 38.68 14.32
N LYS A 13 4.04 38.21 13.74
CA LYS A 13 2.75 38.12 14.43
C LYS A 13 1.99 36.88 14.04
N THR A 14 1.39 36.22 15.00
CA THR A 14 0.45 35.11 14.79
C THR A 14 -0.91 35.50 15.35
N ARG A 15 -1.96 35.32 14.54
CA ARG A 15 -3.34 35.54 14.97
C ARG A 15 -4.25 34.44 14.40
N THR A 16 -5.36 34.21 15.05
CA THR A 16 -6.38 33.26 14.62
C THR A 16 -7.61 34.00 14.13
N VAL A 17 -8.15 33.55 12.99
CA VAL A 17 -9.43 34.03 12.44
C VAL A 17 -10.41 32.88 12.50
N THR A 18 -11.53 33.06 13.21
CA THR A 18 -12.63 32.10 13.21
C THR A 18 -13.53 32.34 11.99
N VAL A 19 -13.79 31.30 11.22
CA VAL A 19 -14.61 31.34 10.00
C VAL A 19 -15.87 30.54 10.25
N ALA A 20 -16.97 31.25 10.53
CA ALA A 20 -18.28 30.62 10.63
C ALA A 20 -18.87 30.34 9.26
N HIS A 21 -19.57 29.22 9.12
CA HIS A 21 -20.30 28.85 7.91
C HIS A 21 -21.69 28.30 8.27
N THR A 22 -22.62 28.48 7.35
CA THR A 22 -23.97 27.86 7.37
C THR A 22 -24.19 27.28 5.99
N GLY A 23 -24.46 25.99 5.90
CA GLY A 23 -24.59 25.32 4.60
C GLY A 23 -25.53 24.12 4.62
N GLY A 24 -26.79 24.36 4.30
CA GLY A 24 -27.78 23.29 4.13
C GLY A 24 -28.34 22.74 5.45
N GLU A 25 -28.81 21.50 5.41
CA GLU A 25 -29.32 20.75 6.56
C GLU A 25 -28.28 19.79 7.13
N GLU A 26 -28.42 19.45 8.42
CA GLU A 26 -27.62 18.37 9.00
C GLU A 26 -28.03 17.06 8.33
N ARG A 27 -27.04 16.31 7.87
CA ARG A 27 -27.23 15.01 7.24
C ARG A 27 -26.38 13.94 7.95
N ARG A 28 -26.91 12.73 8.05
CA ARG A 28 -26.23 11.58 8.68
C ARG A 28 -26.35 10.34 7.80
N GLY A 29 -25.36 9.49 7.88
CA GLY A 29 -25.38 8.20 7.20
C GLY A 29 -24.10 7.39 7.44
N PRO A 30 -24.01 6.20 6.83
CA PRO A 30 -22.83 5.36 6.97
C PRO A 30 -21.62 6.03 6.31
N VAL A 31 -20.43 5.66 6.77
CA VAL A 31 -19.18 6.03 6.10
C VAL A 31 -19.09 5.36 4.73
N THR A 32 -18.39 5.99 3.78
CA THR A 32 -18.09 5.39 2.47
C THR A 32 -17.03 4.29 2.61
N LEU A 33 -16.88 3.45 1.58
CA LEU A 33 -15.83 2.42 1.54
C LEU A 33 -14.43 3.04 1.68
N GLY A 34 -14.17 4.16 1.00
CA GLY A 34 -12.91 4.89 1.11
C GLY A 34 -12.69 5.47 2.51
N GLN A 35 -13.71 6.10 3.10
CA GLN A 35 -13.65 6.61 4.48
C GLN A 35 -13.37 5.49 5.48
N ALA A 36 -14.10 4.38 5.41
CA ALA A 36 -13.91 3.24 6.30
C ALA A 36 -12.46 2.69 6.23
N ASN A 37 -11.90 2.61 5.02
CA ASN A 37 -10.52 2.18 4.80
C ASN A 37 -9.51 3.18 5.41
N MET A 38 -9.65 4.47 5.10
CA MET A 38 -8.71 5.49 5.57
C MET A 38 -8.80 5.74 7.07
N ILE A 39 -9.99 5.69 7.67
CA ILE A 39 -10.16 5.78 9.13
C ILE A 39 -9.39 4.66 9.83
N ARG A 40 -9.45 3.43 9.34
CA ARG A 40 -8.66 2.30 9.90
C ARG A 40 -7.17 2.56 9.80
N CYS A 41 -6.69 3.07 8.67
CA CYS A 41 -5.30 3.47 8.50
C CYS A 41 -4.91 4.59 9.47
N MET A 42 -5.75 5.61 9.62
CA MET A 42 -5.51 6.74 10.54
C MET A 42 -5.48 6.34 12.01
N LEU A 43 -6.21 5.29 12.39
CA LEU A 43 -6.19 4.75 13.75
C LEU A 43 -4.95 3.89 14.03
N ARG A 44 -4.36 3.29 13.00
CA ARG A 44 -3.20 2.39 13.10
C ARG A 44 -1.88 3.13 12.89
N ASP A 45 -1.81 3.97 11.87
CA ASP A 45 -0.57 4.54 11.36
C ASP A 45 -0.26 5.91 11.98
N GLU A 46 0.98 6.35 11.85
CA GLU A 46 1.40 7.67 12.28
C GLU A 46 0.75 8.77 11.41
N PRO A 47 0.32 9.90 12.02
CA PRO A 47 -0.35 10.98 11.30
C PRO A 47 0.45 11.51 10.11
N GLU A 48 1.76 11.60 10.24
CA GLU A 48 2.67 12.07 9.18
C GLU A 48 2.64 11.19 7.93
N HIS A 49 2.33 9.90 8.10
CA HIS A 49 2.25 8.97 6.99
C HIS A 49 0.88 9.03 6.28
N ILE A 50 -0.19 9.23 7.05
CA ILE A 50 -1.54 9.06 6.54
C ILE A 50 -2.26 10.37 6.20
N ASN A 51 -2.06 11.45 6.99
CA ASN A 51 -2.64 12.75 6.64
C ASN A 51 -1.94 13.33 5.41
N ILE A 52 -2.67 14.15 4.65
CA ILE A 52 -2.15 14.81 3.47
C ILE A 52 -1.92 16.31 3.75
N HIS A 53 -1.11 16.96 2.95
CA HIS A 53 -0.87 18.40 3.03
C HIS A 53 -0.74 18.99 1.62
N ASP A 54 -0.96 20.29 1.53
CA ASP A 54 -0.84 21.02 0.28
C ASP A 54 -0.53 22.49 0.55
N VAL A 55 -0.07 23.19 -0.49
CA VAL A 55 0.25 24.62 -0.44
C VAL A 55 -0.34 25.29 -1.66
N TRP A 56 -1.32 26.19 -1.42
CA TRP A 56 -1.99 26.89 -2.50
C TRP A 56 -1.45 28.34 -2.62
N PRO A 57 -0.97 28.76 -3.78
CA PRO A 57 -0.53 30.12 -4.01
C PRO A 57 -1.72 31.08 -3.98
N VAL A 58 -1.55 32.22 -3.33
CA VAL A 58 -2.53 33.30 -3.34
C VAL A 58 -2.20 34.28 -4.45
N PRO A 59 -3.10 34.56 -5.42
CA PRO A 59 -2.87 35.53 -6.47
C PRO A 59 -2.51 36.92 -5.91
N ALA A 60 -1.52 37.57 -6.53
CA ALA A 60 -1.05 38.88 -6.10
C ALA A 60 -2.19 39.92 -6.06
N GLY A 61 -2.23 40.73 -5.01
CA GLY A 61 -3.28 41.75 -4.79
C GLY A 61 -4.55 41.21 -4.13
N THR A 62 -4.63 39.91 -3.82
CA THR A 62 -5.75 39.35 -3.09
C THR A 62 -5.72 39.85 -1.64
N ARG A 63 -6.89 40.25 -1.12
CA ARG A 63 -7.04 40.69 0.29
C ARG A 63 -7.26 39.48 1.18
N THR A 64 -6.83 39.58 2.44
CA THR A 64 -7.07 38.53 3.44
C THR A 64 -8.56 38.16 3.59
N ASP A 65 -9.45 39.17 3.56
CA ASP A 65 -10.91 38.94 3.66
C ASP A 65 -11.41 38.08 2.48
N ALA A 66 -10.92 38.32 1.25
CA ALA A 66 -11.30 37.53 0.09
C ALA A 66 -10.83 36.05 0.22
N VAL A 67 -9.62 35.82 0.78
CA VAL A 67 -9.15 34.46 1.10
C VAL A 67 -10.08 33.76 2.09
N ILE A 68 -10.47 34.45 3.17
CA ILE A 68 -11.37 33.93 4.20
C ILE A 68 -12.76 33.62 3.61
N ASP A 69 -13.29 34.52 2.76
CA ASP A 69 -14.59 34.32 2.11
C ASP A 69 -14.57 33.13 1.13
N ALA A 70 -13.47 32.95 0.39
CA ALA A 70 -13.29 31.80 -0.49
C ALA A 70 -13.23 30.48 0.30
N LEU A 71 -12.48 30.43 1.41
CA LEU A 71 -12.42 29.24 2.29
C LEU A 71 -13.78 28.91 2.90
N ARG A 72 -14.56 29.95 3.31
CA ARG A 72 -15.95 29.78 3.76
C ARG A 72 -16.84 29.18 2.66
N ALA A 73 -16.75 29.71 1.44
CA ALA A 73 -17.51 29.23 0.31
C ALA A 73 -17.21 27.77 -0.03
N LEU A 74 -15.93 27.34 0.05
CA LEU A 74 -15.54 25.94 -0.10
C LEU A 74 -16.18 25.04 0.98
N ALA A 75 -16.18 25.47 2.27
CA ALA A 75 -16.78 24.69 3.35
C ALA A 75 -18.31 24.56 3.19
N VAL A 76 -18.99 25.60 2.68
CA VAL A 76 -20.42 25.54 2.36
C VAL A 76 -20.68 24.59 1.20
N ARG A 77 -19.88 24.67 0.14
CA ARG A 77 -20.04 23.90 -1.09
C ARG A 77 -19.77 22.41 -0.90
N HIS A 78 -18.68 22.06 -0.20
CA HIS A 78 -18.20 20.69 -0.08
C HIS A 78 -18.50 20.10 1.29
N GLU A 79 -19.49 19.20 1.35
CA GLU A 79 -19.92 18.54 2.58
C GLU A 79 -18.77 17.85 3.34
N ALA A 80 -17.78 17.28 2.63
CA ALA A 80 -16.64 16.63 3.22
C ALA A 80 -15.86 17.54 4.20
N LEU A 81 -15.79 18.86 3.94
CA LEU A 81 -15.07 19.82 4.77
C LEU A 81 -15.76 20.15 6.10
N ARG A 82 -17.04 19.78 6.24
CA ARG A 82 -17.83 19.95 7.46
C ARG A 82 -18.40 18.63 7.99
N THR A 83 -17.69 17.55 7.68
CA THR A 83 -18.02 16.18 8.11
C THR A 83 -17.18 15.77 9.30
N THR A 84 -17.84 15.17 10.30
CA THR A 84 -17.23 14.51 11.45
C THR A 84 -17.68 13.05 11.51
N PHE A 85 -16.97 12.25 12.32
CA PHE A 85 -17.20 10.81 12.44
C PHE A 85 -17.42 10.45 13.91
N PRO A 86 -18.64 10.62 14.45
CA PRO A 86 -18.94 10.32 15.84
C PRO A 86 -18.69 8.84 16.18
N HIS A 87 -18.01 8.60 17.30
CA HIS A 87 -17.74 7.26 17.77
C HIS A 87 -17.49 7.26 19.29
N GLY A 88 -17.75 6.11 19.94
CA GLY A 88 -17.39 5.91 21.33
C GLY A 88 -15.88 5.65 21.50
N ALA A 89 -15.40 5.75 22.74
CA ALA A 89 -14.00 5.49 23.06
C ALA A 89 -13.56 4.09 22.60
N GLY A 90 -12.50 4.03 21.81
CA GLY A 90 -11.95 2.77 21.26
C GLY A 90 -12.77 2.13 20.13
N ALA A 91 -13.88 2.72 19.71
CA ALA A 91 -14.67 2.23 18.59
C ALA A 91 -14.18 2.81 17.25
N VAL A 92 -14.27 2.00 16.19
CA VAL A 92 -14.04 2.48 14.81
C VAL A 92 -15.29 3.20 14.35
N PRO A 93 -15.19 4.44 13.85
CA PRO A 93 -16.33 5.17 13.29
C PRO A 93 -17.03 4.37 12.17
N ARG A 94 -18.35 4.34 12.19
CA ARG A 94 -19.21 3.71 11.16
C ARG A 94 -20.21 4.67 10.56
N GLU A 95 -20.33 5.86 11.14
CA GLU A 95 -21.25 6.91 10.74
C GLU A 95 -20.47 8.20 10.44
N GLN A 96 -20.97 8.95 9.47
CA GLN A 96 -20.54 10.31 9.19
C GLN A 96 -21.69 11.28 9.41
N VAL A 97 -21.37 12.46 9.91
CA VAL A 97 -22.31 13.55 10.15
C VAL A 97 -21.82 14.80 9.44
N VAL A 98 -22.65 15.30 8.52
CA VAL A 98 -22.43 16.55 7.81
C VAL A 98 -23.13 17.65 8.59
N ALA A 99 -22.38 18.59 9.16
CA ALA A 99 -22.94 19.68 9.96
C ALA A 99 -23.65 20.71 9.07
N ALA A 100 -24.83 21.19 9.51
CA ALA A 100 -25.55 22.30 8.86
C ALA A 100 -24.83 23.63 9.03
N GLU A 101 -24.23 23.84 10.20
CA GLU A 101 -23.49 25.03 10.57
C GLU A 101 -22.24 24.64 11.38
N GLY A 102 -21.29 25.52 11.46
CA GLY A 102 -20.07 25.30 12.24
C GLY A 102 -19.07 26.43 12.04
N GLU A 103 -17.92 26.22 12.64
CA GLU A 103 -16.79 27.12 12.51
C GLU A 103 -15.48 26.35 12.38
N PHE A 104 -14.54 26.92 11.66
CA PHE A 104 -13.16 26.47 11.62
C PHE A 104 -12.21 27.64 11.81
N THR A 105 -10.97 27.36 12.13
CA THR A 105 -9.99 28.40 12.41
C THR A 105 -8.93 28.44 11.30
N VAL A 106 -8.56 29.68 10.94
CA VAL A 106 -7.42 29.98 10.06
C VAL A 106 -6.34 30.66 10.89
N THR A 107 -5.17 30.05 10.99
CA THR A 107 -4.00 30.66 11.64
C THR A 107 -3.30 31.57 10.65
N VAL A 108 -3.23 32.87 10.92
CA VAL A 108 -2.51 33.82 10.08
C VAL A 108 -1.12 34.03 10.64
N LEU A 109 -0.12 33.74 9.81
CA LEU A 109 1.31 33.85 10.09
C LEU A 109 1.86 35.05 9.33
N ASP A 110 1.99 36.18 10.02
CA ASP A 110 2.37 37.45 9.40
C ASP A 110 3.87 37.72 9.53
N HIS A 111 4.52 38.02 8.41
CA HIS A 111 5.94 38.33 8.31
C HIS A 111 6.11 39.78 7.84
N ASP A 112 6.89 40.56 8.59
CA ASP A 112 7.16 41.97 8.26
C ASP A 112 8.10 42.14 7.07
N VAL A 113 8.90 41.09 6.78
CA VAL A 113 9.88 41.09 5.68
C VAL A 113 9.62 39.94 4.73
N PRO A 114 9.99 40.09 3.45
CA PRO A 114 9.88 39.01 2.49
C PRO A 114 10.60 37.75 2.97
N LEU A 115 9.95 36.60 2.81
CA LEU A 115 10.56 35.30 3.04
C LEU A 115 11.46 34.97 1.86
N PRO A 116 12.70 34.46 2.09
CA PRO A 116 13.59 34.05 0.99
C PRO A 116 12.95 33.01 0.06
N ASP A 117 12.13 32.11 0.62
CA ASP A 117 11.36 31.11 -0.08
C ASP A 117 10.03 30.91 0.69
N ALA A 118 9.02 31.66 0.27
CA ALA A 118 7.72 31.65 0.95
C ALA A 118 6.94 30.36 0.72
N GLU A 119 7.11 29.72 -0.44
CA GLU A 119 6.47 28.43 -0.75
C GLU A 119 7.05 27.32 0.12
N ARG A 120 8.36 27.23 0.22
CA ARG A 120 9.03 26.26 1.10
C ARG A 120 8.67 26.47 2.57
N TYR A 121 8.52 27.73 2.99
CA TYR A 121 8.03 28.04 4.34
C TYR A 121 6.61 27.51 4.54
N ALA A 122 5.69 27.79 3.62
CA ALA A 122 4.31 27.32 3.67
C ALA A 122 4.23 25.78 3.65
N ASP A 123 5.04 25.10 2.84
CA ASP A 123 5.14 23.64 2.80
C ASP A 123 5.59 23.07 4.17
N ALA A 124 6.58 23.67 4.79
CA ALA A 124 7.04 23.23 6.10
C ALA A 124 5.97 23.45 7.22
N VAL A 125 5.19 24.55 7.12
CA VAL A 125 4.02 24.78 8.01
C VAL A 125 2.96 23.72 7.79
N ALA A 126 2.61 23.41 6.52
CA ALA A 126 1.63 22.39 6.17
C ALA A 126 2.04 20.99 6.65
N ARG A 127 3.31 20.61 6.45
CA ARG A 127 3.89 19.35 6.92
C ARG A 127 3.81 19.22 8.44
N ARG A 128 4.11 20.30 9.18
CA ARG A 128 3.99 20.30 10.64
C ARG A 128 2.55 20.09 11.11
N ALA A 129 1.58 20.76 10.46
CA ALA A 129 0.16 20.58 10.76
C ALA A 129 -0.34 19.15 10.41
N ARG A 130 0.23 18.54 9.37
CA ARG A 130 -0.04 17.15 8.97
C ARG A 130 0.39 16.14 10.02
N ALA A 131 1.48 16.39 10.75
CA ALA A 131 2.01 15.51 11.78
C ALA A 131 1.10 15.40 13.02
N GLU A 132 0.10 16.25 13.15
CA GLU A 132 -0.84 16.20 14.25
C GLU A 132 -2.04 15.31 13.92
N ARG A 133 -2.48 14.47 14.88
CA ARG A 133 -3.65 13.60 14.73
C ARG A 133 -4.95 14.39 14.71
N PHE A 134 -5.83 14.12 13.74
CA PHE A 134 -7.20 14.65 13.75
C PHE A 134 -8.08 13.87 14.72
N ARG A 135 -8.90 14.59 15.50
CA ARG A 135 -9.94 14.00 16.34
C ARG A 135 -11.20 13.86 15.50
N LEU A 136 -11.40 12.67 14.94
CA LEU A 136 -12.43 12.42 13.94
C LEU A 136 -13.85 12.71 14.42
N ASP A 137 -14.09 12.63 15.74
CA ASP A 137 -15.41 12.86 16.35
C ASP A 137 -15.81 14.35 16.45
N ARG A 138 -14.86 15.29 16.29
CA ARG A 138 -15.09 16.72 16.53
C ARG A 138 -14.34 17.69 15.64
N ASP A 139 -13.19 17.31 15.06
CA ASP A 139 -12.43 18.20 14.20
C ASP A 139 -12.97 18.09 12.76
N PHE A 140 -13.22 19.23 12.13
CA PHE A 140 -13.37 19.24 10.67
C PHE A 140 -12.05 18.90 10.01
N GLY A 141 -12.11 18.27 8.84
CA GLY A 141 -10.98 17.61 8.22
C GLY A 141 -9.88 18.51 7.64
N LEU A 142 -9.86 19.81 7.92
CA LEU A 142 -8.80 20.73 7.46
C LEU A 142 -8.20 21.53 8.61
N ARG A 143 -6.86 21.71 8.58
CA ARG A 143 -6.10 22.70 9.36
C ARG A 143 -5.47 23.67 8.40
N ILE A 144 -5.73 24.95 8.58
CA ILE A 144 -5.41 25.98 7.58
C ILE A 144 -4.54 27.05 8.23
N SER A 145 -3.40 27.35 7.60
CA SER A 145 -2.55 28.49 7.94
C SER A 145 -2.41 29.40 6.70
N LEU A 146 -2.63 30.70 6.90
CA LEU A 146 -2.44 31.73 5.88
C LEU A 146 -1.10 32.43 6.12
N VAL A 147 -0.18 32.29 5.21
CA VAL A 147 1.11 32.98 5.23
C VAL A 147 0.94 34.35 4.59
N THR A 148 1.29 35.41 5.33
CA THR A 148 1.22 36.80 4.87
C THR A 148 2.59 37.48 4.98
N VAL A 149 2.86 38.40 4.07
CA VAL A 149 4.08 39.22 4.09
C VAL A 149 3.66 40.69 4.00
N GLY A 150 4.01 41.50 5.02
CA GLY A 150 3.55 42.88 5.13
C GLY A 150 2.02 42.99 5.09
N GLY A 151 1.30 42.02 5.68
CA GLY A 151 -0.15 41.91 5.68
C GLY A 151 -0.80 41.41 4.38
N ALA A 152 -0.03 41.20 3.31
CA ALA A 152 -0.53 40.64 2.06
C ALA A 152 -0.46 39.11 2.06
N PRO A 153 -1.56 38.37 1.78
CA PRO A 153 -1.55 36.93 1.65
C PRO A 153 -0.66 36.46 0.50
N VAL A 154 0.15 35.43 0.72
CA VAL A 154 1.04 34.85 -0.33
C VAL A 154 0.78 33.36 -0.54
N PHE A 155 0.52 32.60 0.52
CA PHE A 155 0.23 31.17 0.44
C PHE A 155 -0.78 30.74 1.49
N VAL A 156 -1.61 29.75 1.14
CA VAL A 156 -2.40 28.93 2.08
C VAL A 156 -1.66 27.63 2.29
N ALA A 157 -1.19 27.38 3.51
CA ALA A 157 -0.63 26.10 3.94
C ALA A 157 -1.74 25.28 4.60
N LEU A 158 -2.03 24.09 4.10
CA LEU A 158 -3.09 23.25 4.65
C LEU A 158 -2.65 21.82 4.93
N ALA A 159 -3.22 21.25 6.00
CA ALA A 159 -3.19 19.82 6.26
C ALA A 159 -4.62 19.29 6.25
N ALA A 160 -4.81 18.13 5.63
CA ALA A 160 -6.11 17.51 5.47
C ALA A 160 -6.13 16.10 6.05
N SER A 161 -7.24 15.78 6.72
CA SER A 161 -7.56 14.42 7.15
C SER A 161 -7.86 13.54 5.93
N HIS A 162 -7.16 12.42 5.82
CA HIS A 162 -7.43 11.49 4.73
C HIS A 162 -8.81 10.80 4.84
N ALA A 163 -9.52 10.97 5.97
CA ALA A 163 -10.91 10.51 6.10
C ALA A 163 -11.91 11.34 5.29
N VAL A 164 -11.58 12.60 4.95
CA VAL A 164 -12.48 13.50 4.23
C VAL A 164 -12.00 13.87 2.83
N THR A 165 -10.70 13.72 2.54
CA THR A 165 -10.10 14.07 1.26
C THR A 165 -9.06 13.04 0.82
N ASP A 166 -8.81 13.01 -0.49
CA ASP A 166 -7.64 12.41 -1.12
C ASP A 166 -6.94 13.45 -2.01
N VAL A 167 -5.81 13.10 -2.62
CA VAL A 167 -5.03 14.01 -3.47
C VAL A 167 -5.88 14.59 -4.61
N SER A 168 -6.73 13.78 -5.24
CA SER A 168 -7.62 14.25 -6.30
C SER A 168 -8.70 15.21 -5.78
N ALA A 169 -9.17 15.00 -4.54
CA ALA A 169 -10.11 15.93 -3.91
C ALA A 169 -9.46 17.27 -3.56
N LEU A 170 -8.18 17.26 -3.14
CA LEU A 170 -7.42 18.49 -2.90
C LEU A 170 -7.26 19.31 -4.19
N ALA A 171 -6.95 18.66 -5.32
CA ALA A 171 -6.88 19.34 -6.61
C ALA A 171 -8.20 20.01 -7.01
N VAL A 172 -9.35 19.35 -6.78
CA VAL A 172 -10.68 19.94 -7.01
C VAL A 172 -10.93 21.15 -6.10
N LEU A 173 -10.52 21.05 -4.82
CA LEU A 173 -10.64 22.15 -3.87
C LEU A 173 -9.79 23.35 -4.28
N GLU A 174 -8.57 23.12 -4.75
CA GLU A 174 -7.68 24.18 -5.23
C GLU A 174 -8.24 24.87 -6.48
N GLU A 175 -8.75 24.11 -7.46
CA GLU A 175 -9.40 24.65 -8.65
C GLU A 175 -10.62 25.54 -8.27
N ASP A 176 -11.50 25.05 -7.40
CA ASP A 176 -12.68 25.79 -6.96
C ASP A 176 -12.26 27.04 -6.15
N TRP A 177 -11.21 26.94 -5.33
CA TRP A 177 -10.67 28.07 -4.56
C TRP A 177 -10.09 29.18 -5.46
N LEU A 178 -9.29 28.80 -6.45
CA LEU A 178 -8.74 29.76 -7.43
C LEU A 178 -9.85 30.45 -8.23
N ALA A 179 -10.89 29.71 -8.64
CA ALA A 179 -12.04 30.27 -9.33
C ALA A 179 -12.80 31.29 -8.45
N LEU A 180 -12.99 30.99 -7.15
CA LEU A 180 -13.61 31.91 -6.18
C LEU A 180 -12.79 33.19 -6.00
N LEU A 181 -11.47 33.10 -5.88
CA LEU A 181 -10.60 34.27 -5.76
C LEU A 181 -10.60 35.13 -7.03
N ALA A 182 -10.75 34.52 -8.20
CA ALA A 182 -10.91 35.24 -9.48
C ALA A 182 -12.30 35.85 -9.67
N GLY A 183 -13.24 35.64 -8.74
CA GLY A 183 -14.64 36.09 -8.85
C GLY A 183 -15.42 35.36 -9.95
N GLY A 184 -14.96 34.18 -10.37
CA GLY A 184 -15.59 33.34 -11.39
C GLY A 184 -16.72 32.47 -10.83
N PRO A 185 -17.66 32.03 -11.68
CA PRO A 185 -18.70 31.10 -11.28
C PRO A 185 -18.09 29.70 -11.08
N LEU A 186 -18.49 29.02 -10.00
CA LEU A 186 -18.16 27.61 -9.83
C LEU A 186 -19.04 26.73 -10.74
N PRO A 187 -18.50 25.59 -11.24
CA PRO A 187 -19.30 24.66 -12.03
C PRO A 187 -20.44 24.07 -11.19
N PRO A 188 -21.57 23.65 -11.81
CA PRO A 188 -22.65 22.98 -11.10
C PRO A 188 -22.14 21.76 -10.32
N GLN A 189 -22.64 21.54 -9.12
CA GLN A 189 -22.27 20.42 -8.28
C GLN A 189 -23.07 19.18 -8.69
N THR A 190 -22.48 18.39 -9.62
CA THR A 190 -23.06 17.13 -10.11
C THR A 190 -22.34 15.90 -9.56
N ALA A 191 -21.22 16.11 -8.89
CA ALA A 191 -20.43 15.05 -8.28
C ALA A 191 -21.13 14.46 -7.04
N PHE A 192 -20.82 13.21 -6.71
CA PHE A 192 -21.28 12.62 -5.46
C PHE A 192 -20.74 13.37 -4.25
N THR A 193 -21.64 13.71 -3.32
CA THR A 193 -21.25 14.05 -1.96
C THR A 193 -20.86 12.78 -1.20
N PRO A 194 -20.21 12.87 -0.02
CA PRO A 194 -19.88 11.68 0.77
C PRO A 194 -21.10 10.80 1.09
N LEU A 195 -22.22 11.39 1.46
CA LEU A 195 -23.44 10.63 1.79
C LEU A 195 -24.11 10.02 0.56
N ASP A 196 -24.11 10.72 -0.57
CA ASP A 196 -24.66 10.18 -1.83
C ASP A 196 -23.81 8.99 -2.31
N LEU A 197 -22.47 9.08 -2.13
CA LEU A 197 -21.57 7.98 -2.45
C LEU A 197 -21.82 6.78 -1.53
N ALA A 198 -21.98 6.99 -0.23
CA ALA A 198 -22.30 5.92 0.72
C ALA A 198 -23.62 5.21 0.36
N ALA A 199 -24.63 5.96 -0.07
CA ALA A 199 -25.91 5.39 -0.54
C ALA A 199 -25.74 4.58 -1.83
N GLU A 200 -24.93 5.05 -2.79
CA GLU A 200 -24.60 4.29 -4.01
C GLU A 200 -23.85 3.00 -3.69
N GLU A 201 -22.88 3.05 -2.77
CA GLU A 201 -22.11 1.88 -2.33
C GLU A 201 -22.96 0.84 -1.59
N ALA A 202 -23.96 1.29 -0.83
CA ALA A 202 -24.94 0.43 -0.14
C ALA A 202 -26.02 -0.13 -1.08
N SER A 203 -26.10 0.32 -2.33
CA SER A 203 -27.04 -0.21 -3.31
C SER A 203 -26.74 -1.68 -3.63
N PRO A 204 -27.72 -2.47 -4.14
CA PRO A 204 -27.47 -3.84 -4.58
C PRO A 204 -26.33 -3.96 -5.61
N ALA A 205 -26.14 -2.93 -6.46
CA ALA A 205 -25.04 -2.89 -7.43
C ALA A 205 -23.69 -2.62 -6.75
N GLY A 206 -23.64 -1.68 -5.80
CA GLY A 206 -22.46 -1.36 -5.01
C GLY A 206 -21.99 -2.56 -4.19
N LEU A 207 -22.90 -3.23 -3.49
CA LEU A 207 -22.61 -4.44 -2.69
C LEU A 207 -22.06 -5.59 -3.56
N ARG A 208 -22.61 -5.80 -4.77
CA ARG A 208 -22.06 -6.81 -5.70
C ARG A 208 -20.66 -6.47 -6.16
N LYS A 209 -20.35 -5.19 -6.41
CA LYS A 209 -18.98 -4.74 -6.78
C LYS A 209 -18.00 -4.98 -5.64
N SER A 210 -18.36 -4.58 -4.42
CA SER A 210 -17.52 -4.82 -3.24
C SER A 210 -17.28 -6.32 -3.01
N ALA A 211 -18.32 -7.16 -3.10
CA ALA A 211 -18.17 -8.61 -2.99
C ALA A 211 -17.29 -9.22 -4.10
N ALA A 212 -17.32 -8.68 -5.33
CA ALA A 212 -16.43 -9.12 -6.40
C ALA A 212 -14.97 -8.74 -6.09
N SER A 213 -14.74 -7.55 -5.55
CA SER A 213 -13.42 -7.12 -5.10
C SER A 213 -12.87 -8.02 -3.99
N LEU A 214 -13.68 -8.38 -3.01
CA LEU A 214 -13.27 -9.30 -1.93
C LEU A 214 -12.87 -10.68 -2.48
N ARG A 215 -13.64 -11.25 -3.42
CA ARG A 215 -13.26 -12.52 -4.07
C ARG A 215 -11.97 -12.42 -4.88
N TYR A 216 -11.74 -11.30 -5.55
CA TYR A 216 -10.50 -11.05 -6.28
C TYR A 216 -9.29 -11.03 -5.34
N TRP A 217 -9.38 -10.29 -4.23
CA TRP A 217 -8.34 -10.23 -3.21
C TRP A 217 -8.11 -11.61 -2.56
N GLU A 218 -9.18 -12.32 -2.18
CA GLU A 218 -9.10 -13.65 -1.57
C GLU A 218 -8.35 -14.63 -2.47
N ARG A 219 -8.65 -14.64 -3.78
CA ARG A 219 -7.93 -15.48 -4.74
C ARG A 219 -6.43 -15.20 -4.71
N ILE A 220 -6.01 -13.93 -4.77
CA ILE A 220 -4.59 -13.56 -4.75
C ILE A 220 -3.94 -13.97 -3.43
N ILE A 221 -4.59 -13.70 -2.31
CA ILE A 221 -4.07 -14.04 -0.98
C ILE A 221 -3.96 -15.55 -0.78
N ARG A 222 -4.85 -16.33 -1.38
CA ARG A 222 -4.82 -17.80 -1.33
C ARG A 222 -3.74 -18.44 -2.18
N THR A 223 -3.38 -17.82 -3.30
CA THR A 223 -2.52 -18.46 -4.32
C THR A 223 -1.17 -17.77 -4.52
N GLY A 224 -1.04 -16.50 -4.15
CA GLY A 224 0.20 -15.73 -4.30
C GLY A 224 1.18 -15.94 -3.13
N PRO A 225 2.37 -15.36 -3.19
CA PRO A 225 3.31 -15.34 -2.07
C PRO A 225 2.67 -14.63 -0.86
N GLN A 226 2.89 -15.16 0.33
CA GLN A 226 2.41 -14.54 1.57
C GLN A 226 3.03 -13.16 1.83
N ALA A 227 4.29 -12.98 1.38
CA ALA A 227 5.07 -11.76 1.44
C ALA A 227 6.04 -11.76 0.26
N MET A 228 6.41 -10.59 -0.21
CA MET A 228 7.47 -10.46 -1.21
C MET A 228 8.84 -10.68 -0.59
N PHE A 229 9.03 -10.23 0.66
CA PHE A 229 10.27 -10.39 1.41
C PHE A 229 10.11 -11.41 2.53
N ASP A 230 10.96 -12.43 2.55
CA ASP A 230 10.99 -13.55 3.50
C ASP A 230 11.97 -13.35 4.68
N GLY A 231 12.75 -12.29 4.67
CA GLY A 231 13.59 -11.89 5.79
C GLY A 231 12.85 -11.10 6.86
N PRO A 232 13.37 -11.05 8.10
CA PRO A 232 12.83 -10.15 9.12
C PRO A 232 13.04 -8.70 8.70
N GLY A 233 11.98 -7.91 8.71
CA GLY A 233 12.02 -6.47 8.43
C GLY A 233 11.96 -5.65 9.70
N ALA A 234 12.07 -4.33 9.55
CA ALA A 234 11.89 -3.37 10.63
C ALA A 234 10.42 -3.01 10.87
N GLU A 235 9.49 -3.64 10.16
CA GLU A 235 8.04 -3.39 10.27
C GLU A 235 7.53 -3.60 11.70
N GLY A 236 6.77 -2.65 12.20
CA GLY A 236 6.19 -2.71 13.56
C GLY A 236 7.17 -2.41 14.70
N THR A 237 8.45 -2.16 14.41
CA THR A 237 9.46 -1.79 15.44
C THR A 237 9.50 -0.28 15.72
N GLY A 238 8.77 0.54 14.95
CA GLY A 238 8.91 1.99 14.95
C GLY A 238 10.20 2.50 14.29
N ALA A 239 10.94 1.63 13.63
CA ALA A 239 12.15 2.02 12.93
C ALA A 239 11.84 2.95 11.75
N VAL A 240 12.72 3.92 11.56
CA VAL A 240 12.59 4.93 10.51
C VAL A 240 13.21 4.40 9.21
N THR A 241 12.42 4.38 8.15
CA THR A 241 12.86 3.99 6.81
C THR A 241 13.40 5.24 6.07
N PRO A 242 14.65 5.21 5.59
CA PRO A 242 15.23 6.31 4.82
C PRO A 242 14.62 6.39 3.43
N GLU A 243 14.48 7.61 2.90
CA GLU A 243 14.12 7.85 1.51
C GLU A 243 15.37 8.01 0.65
N VAL A 244 15.39 7.30 -0.49
CA VAL A 244 16.28 7.57 -1.61
C VAL A 244 15.45 8.22 -2.73
N THR A 245 15.90 9.36 -3.23
CA THR A 245 15.22 10.05 -4.33
C THR A 245 15.98 9.86 -5.64
N LEU A 246 15.24 9.63 -6.73
CA LEU A 246 15.73 9.59 -8.09
C LEU A 246 15.18 10.79 -8.87
N ARG A 247 16.07 11.46 -9.61
CA ARG A 247 15.74 12.43 -10.67
C ARG A 247 16.47 12.00 -11.93
N SER A 248 15.76 11.72 -13.03
CA SER A 248 16.41 11.19 -14.23
C SER A 248 15.75 11.67 -15.53
N LEU A 249 16.48 12.49 -16.28
CA LEU A 249 16.09 12.88 -17.64
C LEU A 249 16.22 11.71 -18.61
N ARG A 250 17.29 10.91 -18.49
CA ARG A 250 17.48 9.72 -19.34
C ARG A 250 16.44 8.64 -19.05
N GLY A 251 16.03 8.47 -17.78
CA GLY A 251 14.94 7.56 -17.39
C GLY A 251 13.60 7.99 -17.98
N ALA A 252 13.26 9.28 -17.96
CA ALA A 252 12.04 9.78 -18.59
C ALA A 252 12.04 9.58 -20.10
N ARG A 253 13.18 9.85 -20.77
CA ARG A 253 13.34 9.61 -22.23
C ARG A 253 13.22 8.12 -22.57
N ALA A 254 13.86 7.25 -21.79
CA ALA A 254 13.77 5.81 -21.97
C ALA A 254 12.35 5.31 -21.80
N LEU A 255 11.67 5.73 -20.72
CA LEU A 255 10.26 5.38 -20.46
C LEU A 255 9.35 5.76 -21.62
N ALA A 256 9.50 6.98 -22.16
CA ALA A 256 8.73 7.44 -23.31
C ALA A 256 8.99 6.57 -24.56
N ARG A 257 10.28 6.22 -24.82
CA ARG A 257 10.64 5.36 -25.97
C ARG A 257 10.10 3.94 -25.82
N VAL A 258 10.14 3.34 -24.62
CA VAL A 258 9.50 2.03 -24.39
C VAL A 258 8.01 2.11 -24.66
N ALA A 259 7.33 3.14 -24.15
CA ALA A 259 5.90 3.35 -24.37
C ALA A 259 5.56 3.51 -25.86
N GLU A 260 6.36 4.27 -26.61
CA GLU A 260 6.21 4.42 -28.06
C GLU A 260 6.44 3.10 -28.81
N ARG A 261 7.54 2.39 -28.52
CA ARG A 261 7.91 1.12 -29.16
C ARG A 261 6.86 0.03 -28.95
N THR A 262 6.29 -0.03 -27.74
CA THR A 262 5.35 -1.11 -27.36
C THR A 262 3.87 -0.71 -27.50
N GLY A 263 3.57 0.58 -27.72
CA GLY A 263 2.19 1.10 -27.69
C GLY A 263 1.57 1.12 -26.28
N GLY A 264 2.38 0.96 -25.24
CA GLY A 264 1.94 0.94 -23.84
C GLY A 264 1.83 2.34 -23.23
N LEU A 265 1.13 2.46 -22.11
CA LEU A 265 1.12 3.69 -21.32
C LEU A 265 2.40 3.80 -20.47
N PRO A 266 3.03 4.97 -20.33
CA PRO A 266 4.22 5.15 -19.49
C PRO A 266 4.06 4.61 -18.07
N SER A 267 2.92 4.83 -17.42
CA SER A 267 2.62 4.32 -16.08
C SER A 267 2.62 2.78 -16.02
N THR A 268 2.06 2.12 -17.04
CA THR A 268 2.05 0.64 -17.11
C THR A 268 3.45 0.10 -17.38
N VAL A 269 4.24 0.74 -18.26
CA VAL A 269 5.63 0.38 -18.51
C VAL A 269 6.46 0.48 -17.23
N LEU A 270 6.34 1.59 -16.50
CA LEU A 270 7.07 1.81 -15.26
C LEU A 270 6.66 0.81 -14.16
N LEU A 271 5.36 0.56 -14.00
CA LEU A 271 4.84 -0.46 -13.08
C LEU A 271 5.37 -1.86 -13.43
N THR A 272 5.42 -2.19 -14.72
CA THR A 272 5.96 -3.48 -15.19
C THR A 272 7.45 -3.62 -14.87
N ALA A 273 8.25 -2.59 -15.15
CA ALA A 273 9.68 -2.57 -14.83
C ALA A 273 9.93 -2.69 -13.33
N TRP A 274 9.12 -1.99 -12.52
CA TRP A 274 9.13 -2.13 -11.06
C TRP A 274 8.84 -3.56 -10.62
N CYS A 275 7.72 -4.15 -11.08
CA CYS A 275 7.34 -5.52 -10.72
C CYS A 275 8.38 -6.55 -11.15
N ALA A 276 8.98 -6.39 -12.33
CA ALA A 276 10.06 -7.25 -12.79
C ALA A 276 11.26 -7.23 -11.84
N LEU A 277 11.69 -6.03 -11.41
CA LEU A 277 12.82 -5.88 -10.49
C LEU A 277 12.51 -6.37 -9.08
N VAL A 278 11.30 -6.11 -8.56
CA VAL A 278 10.89 -6.60 -7.24
C VAL A 278 10.84 -8.13 -7.23
N ALA A 279 10.22 -8.75 -8.22
CA ALA A 279 10.16 -10.21 -8.33
C ALA A 279 11.57 -10.81 -8.52
N HIS A 280 12.41 -10.18 -9.35
CA HIS A 280 13.81 -10.60 -9.54
C HIS A 280 14.61 -10.50 -8.24
N ARG A 281 14.56 -9.36 -7.52
CA ARG A 281 15.25 -9.16 -6.24
C ARG A 281 14.81 -10.17 -5.17
N THR A 282 13.52 -10.45 -5.11
CA THR A 282 12.94 -11.37 -4.13
C THR A 282 12.94 -12.83 -4.58
N GLY A 283 13.30 -13.13 -5.83
CA GLY A 283 13.27 -14.47 -6.41
C GLY A 283 11.87 -15.08 -6.42
N GLN A 284 10.81 -14.26 -6.45
CA GLN A 284 9.42 -14.72 -6.49
C GLN A 284 8.95 -14.93 -7.93
N ASP A 285 8.01 -15.87 -8.15
CA ASP A 285 7.42 -16.13 -9.47
C ASP A 285 6.31 -15.13 -9.84
N ALA A 286 5.86 -14.37 -8.86
CA ALA A 286 4.88 -13.31 -9.05
C ALA A 286 5.23 -12.09 -8.19
N CYS A 287 5.01 -10.89 -8.71
CA CYS A 287 5.03 -9.67 -7.94
C CYS A 287 3.62 -9.41 -7.41
N VAL A 288 3.45 -9.40 -6.08
CA VAL A 288 2.22 -8.95 -5.43
C VAL A 288 2.49 -7.60 -4.78
N ALA A 289 1.77 -6.58 -5.24
CA ALA A 289 1.97 -5.21 -4.78
C ALA A 289 0.64 -4.49 -4.57
N ALA A 290 0.58 -3.64 -3.55
CA ALA A 290 -0.50 -2.68 -3.42
C ALA A 290 -0.23 -1.47 -4.33
N VAL A 291 -1.22 -1.10 -5.12
CA VAL A 291 -1.17 0.07 -6.02
C VAL A 291 -2.32 1.01 -5.63
N PRO A 292 -2.04 2.06 -4.85
CA PRO A 292 -3.05 3.07 -4.55
C PRO A 292 -3.65 3.64 -5.83
N THR A 293 -4.97 3.71 -5.88
CA THR A 293 -5.70 4.22 -7.05
C THR A 293 -6.76 5.23 -6.62
N SER A 294 -6.97 6.26 -7.44
CA SER A 294 -7.95 7.31 -7.16
C SER A 294 -9.40 6.81 -7.20
N ASN A 295 -9.67 5.68 -7.85
CA ASN A 295 -11.02 5.11 -8.03
C ASN A 295 -12.03 6.05 -8.71
N ARG A 296 -11.56 7.08 -9.44
CA ARG A 296 -12.40 8.12 -10.06
C ARG A 296 -12.77 7.79 -11.51
N PHE A 297 -13.14 6.54 -11.77
CA PHE A 297 -13.49 6.02 -13.11
C PHE A 297 -14.93 6.36 -13.56
N HIS A 298 -15.70 7.07 -12.74
CA HIS A 298 -17.08 7.46 -13.04
C HIS A 298 -17.19 8.98 -13.00
N ASP A 299 -17.89 9.60 -13.96
CA ASP A 299 -17.99 11.05 -14.12
C ASP A 299 -18.37 11.78 -12.83
N ARG A 300 -19.33 11.22 -12.06
CA ARG A 300 -19.74 11.79 -10.77
C ARG A 300 -18.67 11.67 -9.66
N LEU A 301 -17.59 10.91 -9.88
CA LEU A 301 -16.47 10.80 -8.93
C LEU A 301 -15.32 11.73 -9.29
N VAL A 302 -15.19 12.16 -10.56
CA VAL A 302 -14.06 12.98 -11.02
C VAL A 302 -13.89 14.23 -10.16
N ARG A 303 -14.98 14.96 -9.91
CA ARG A 303 -14.98 16.18 -9.08
C ARG A 303 -15.57 15.98 -7.68
N SER A 304 -15.66 14.74 -7.19
CA SER A 304 -16.13 14.47 -5.83
C SER A 304 -15.07 14.88 -4.81
N VAL A 305 -15.39 15.78 -3.90
CA VAL A 305 -14.55 16.07 -2.73
C VAL A 305 -14.88 15.05 -1.66
N ASN A 306 -14.05 14.05 -1.57
CA ASN A 306 -14.21 12.89 -0.70
C ASN A 306 -12.91 12.07 -0.71
N THR A 307 -12.72 11.15 0.23
CA THR A 307 -11.73 10.09 0.10
C THR A 307 -12.34 8.90 -0.65
N VAL A 308 -11.87 8.66 -1.86
CA VAL A 308 -12.31 7.56 -2.74
C VAL A 308 -11.16 6.58 -2.99
N SER A 309 -9.94 7.03 -2.76
CA SER A 309 -8.73 6.24 -2.98
C SER A 309 -8.70 5.01 -2.07
N GLN A 310 -8.41 3.86 -2.67
CA GLN A 310 -8.10 2.59 -2.00
C GLN A 310 -7.00 1.87 -2.77
N ASP A 311 -6.42 0.83 -2.17
CA ASP A 311 -5.42 0.03 -2.85
C ASP A 311 -6.07 -0.90 -3.88
N ALA A 312 -5.49 -0.96 -5.07
CA ALA A 312 -5.63 -2.10 -5.95
C ALA A 312 -4.58 -3.14 -5.58
N LEU A 313 -4.95 -4.41 -5.44
CA LEU A 313 -3.98 -5.49 -5.22
C LEU A 313 -3.57 -6.07 -6.58
N LEU A 314 -2.37 -5.71 -7.03
CA LEU A 314 -1.78 -6.26 -8.25
C LEU A 314 -1.11 -7.61 -7.94
N ALA A 315 -1.37 -8.62 -8.75
CA ALA A 315 -0.60 -9.86 -8.80
C ALA A 315 -0.16 -10.11 -10.23
N LEU A 316 1.14 -9.98 -10.49
CA LEU A 316 1.74 -10.13 -11.82
C LEU A 316 2.67 -11.34 -11.84
N ASP A 317 2.26 -12.41 -12.52
CA ASP A 317 3.10 -13.59 -12.78
C ASP A 317 4.24 -13.21 -13.73
N VAL A 318 5.49 -13.34 -13.24
CA VAL A 318 6.72 -12.98 -13.98
C VAL A 318 7.35 -14.17 -14.73
N ARG A 319 6.71 -15.33 -14.75
CA ARG A 319 7.19 -16.52 -15.48
C ARG A 319 6.92 -16.39 -16.98
N VAL A 320 7.62 -15.46 -17.59
CA VAL A 320 7.59 -15.16 -19.02
C VAL A 320 9.02 -14.94 -19.51
N PRO A 321 9.31 -15.12 -20.81
CA PRO A 321 10.68 -15.07 -21.31
C PRO A 321 11.29 -13.67 -21.28
N SER A 322 10.47 -12.60 -21.45
CA SER A 322 10.99 -11.27 -21.72
C SER A 322 10.14 -10.15 -21.12
N PHE A 323 10.68 -8.96 -21.15
CA PHE A 323 10.04 -7.74 -20.65
C PHE A 323 8.76 -7.40 -21.45
N ASP A 324 8.80 -7.51 -22.79
CA ASP A 324 7.63 -7.20 -23.62
C ASP A 324 6.49 -8.20 -23.37
N ALA A 325 6.82 -9.49 -23.19
CA ALA A 325 5.85 -10.49 -22.78
C ALA A 325 5.25 -10.21 -21.38
N LEU A 326 6.08 -9.68 -20.46
CA LEU A 326 5.61 -9.28 -19.14
C LEU A 326 4.72 -8.04 -19.23
N LEU A 327 5.08 -7.05 -20.04
CA LEU A 327 4.29 -5.84 -20.24
C LEU A 327 2.90 -6.15 -20.80
N ALA A 328 2.82 -7.07 -21.76
CA ALA A 328 1.53 -7.54 -22.28
C ALA A 328 0.63 -8.14 -21.20
N LYS A 329 1.20 -8.93 -20.26
CA LYS A 329 0.46 -9.45 -19.10
C LYS A 329 0.09 -8.36 -18.08
N ALA A 330 1.00 -7.43 -17.83
CA ALA A 330 0.86 -6.38 -16.83
C ALA A 330 -0.35 -5.48 -17.11
N TRP A 331 -0.63 -5.20 -18.38
CA TRP A 331 -1.82 -4.44 -18.77
C TRP A 331 -3.12 -5.08 -18.27
N GLY A 332 -3.30 -6.37 -18.52
CA GLY A 332 -4.48 -7.11 -18.06
C GLY A 332 -4.55 -7.19 -16.53
N ALA A 333 -3.43 -7.52 -15.88
CA ALA A 333 -3.34 -7.62 -14.44
C ALA A 333 -3.64 -6.28 -13.73
N ALA A 334 -3.11 -5.16 -14.25
CA ALA A 334 -3.37 -3.83 -13.71
C ALA A 334 -4.85 -3.43 -13.88
N LEU A 335 -5.44 -3.70 -15.05
CA LEU A 335 -6.85 -3.41 -15.29
C LEU A 335 -7.76 -4.21 -14.35
N ASP A 336 -7.47 -5.49 -14.14
CA ASP A 336 -8.22 -6.32 -13.19
C ASP A 336 -8.05 -5.82 -11.74
N ALA A 337 -6.84 -5.46 -11.34
CA ALA A 337 -6.58 -4.89 -10.02
C ALA A 337 -7.38 -3.59 -9.80
N TYR A 338 -7.36 -2.67 -10.77
CA TYR A 338 -8.10 -1.40 -10.67
C TYR A 338 -9.63 -1.60 -10.65
N ARG A 339 -10.17 -2.57 -11.38
CA ARG A 339 -11.60 -2.91 -11.31
C ARG A 339 -12.05 -3.42 -9.95
N HIS A 340 -11.13 -4.00 -9.17
CA HIS A 340 -11.40 -4.60 -7.87
C HIS A 340 -10.77 -3.82 -6.71
N SER A 341 -10.52 -2.53 -6.88
CA SER A 341 -9.91 -1.65 -5.88
C SER A 341 -10.93 -0.96 -4.95
N ARG A 342 -12.25 -1.18 -5.13
CA ARG A 342 -13.29 -0.67 -4.24
C ARG A 342 -13.88 -1.82 -3.43
N PHE A 343 -13.63 -1.82 -2.14
CA PHE A 343 -14.01 -2.92 -1.23
C PHE A 343 -14.39 -2.40 0.15
N ASP A 344 -15.21 -3.18 0.86
CA ASP A 344 -15.44 -2.99 2.29
C ASP A 344 -14.18 -3.40 3.07
N ALA A 345 -13.56 -2.43 3.74
CA ALA A 345 -12.32 -2.65 4.48
C ALA A 345 -12.49 -3.58 5.68
N VAL A 346 -13.67 -3.58 6.33
CA VAL A 346 -13.94 -4.48 7.48
C VAL A 346 -14.02 -5.91 6.98
N ALA A 347 -14.84 -6.15 5.96
CA ALA A 347 -14.98 -7.47 5.36
C ALA A 347 -13.67 -7.99 4.74
N LEU A 348 -12.84 -7.08 4.18
CA LEU A 348 -11.52 -7.43 3.66
C LEU A 348 -10.62 -7.97 4.78
N TRP A 349 -10.52 -7.29 5.90
CA TRP A 349 -9.67 -7.74 7.01
C TRP A 349 -10.16 -9.04 7.62
N GLU A 350 -11.48 -9.20 7.80
CA GLU A 350 -12.06 -10.47 8.25
C GLU A 350 -11.74 -11.64 7.28
N MET A 351 -11.78 -11.37 5.98
CA MET A 351 -11.40 -12.34 4.95
C MET A 351 -9.89 -12.65 5.00
N ILE A 352 -9.03 -11.63 5.19
CA ILE A 352 -7.58 -11.83 5.33
C ILE A 352 -7.28 -12.70 6.55
N ASP A 353 -7.88 -12.42 7.71
CA ASP A 353 -7.68 -13.19 8.96
C ASP A 353 -8.13 -14.64 8.80
N ARG A 354 -9.32 -14.87 8.21
CA ARG A 354 -9.83 -16.20 7.90
C ARG A 354 -8.89 -16.95 6.94
N THR A 355 -8.52 -16.33 5.84
CA THR A 355 -7.64 -16.94 4.84
C THR A 355 -6.25 -17.22 5.40
N THR A 356 -5.73 -16.32 6.25
CA THR A 356 -4.48 -16.51 6.98
C THR A 356 -4.53 -17.79 7.82
N PHE A 357 -5.59 -17.97 8.60
CA PHE A 357 -5.77 -19.18 9.44
C PHE A 357 -5.88 -20.45 8.59
N GLU A 358 -6.72 -20.43 7.56
CA GLU A 358 -6.96 -21.58 6.69
C GLU A 358 -5.73 -21.97 5.87
N ARG A 359 -5.02 -21.00 5.29
CA ARG A 359 -3.81 -21.22 4.50
C ARG A 359 -2.60 -21.52 5.37
N GLY A 360 -2.57 -21.00 6.61
CA GLY A 360 -1.40 -21.06 7.47
C GLY A 360 -0.30 -20.08 7.07
N SER A 361 -0.67 -18.97 6.44
CA SER A 361 0.26 -17.93 6.01
C SER A 361 -0.35 -16.55 6.21
N ARG A 362 0.43 -15.59 6.71
CA ARG A 362 -0.03 -14.21 6.84
C ARG A 362 0.24 -13.44 5.57
N PHE A 363 -0.80 -12.83 5.00
CA PHE A 363 -0.61 -11.88 3.92
C PHE A 363 0.06 -10.60 4.43
N ALA A 364 1.19 -10.23 3.82
CA ALA A 364 1.89 -8.98 4.10
C ALA A 364 1.73 -8.01 2.91
N ARG A 365 1.27 -6.78 3.22
CA ARG A 365 1.26 -5.65 2.29
C ARG A 365 2.64 -4.97 2.34
N ASP A 366 3.67 -5.67 1.90
CA ASP A 366 5.07 -5.27 2.08
C ASP A 366 5.66 -4.50 0.88
N VAL A 367 4.97 -4.49 -0.26
CA VAL A 367 5.36 -3.74 -1.47
C VAL A 367 4.23 -2.81 -1.90
N VAL A 368 4.55 -1.54 -2.07
CA VAL A 368 3.63 -0.50 -2.54
C VAL A 368 4.25 0.27 -3.70
N PHE A 369 3.48 0.42 -4.76
CA PHE A 369 3.81 1.28 -5.89
C PHE A 369 2.75 2.36 -6.04
N ASN A 370 3.07 3.58 -5.62
CA ASN A 370 2.15 4.73 -5.66
C ASN A 370 2.56 5.69 -6.77
N ASP A 371 1.81 5.70 -7.85
CA ASP A 371 2.04 6.60 -8.99
C ASP A 371 1.00 7.72 -9.00
N VAL A 372 1.44 8.92 -8.64
CA VAL A 372 0.61 10.14 -8.66
C VAL A 372 0.92 11.02 -9.86
N SER A 373 1.84 10.63 -10.74
CA SER A 373 2.31 11.46 -11.86
C SER A 373 1.23 11.84 -12.88
N ALA A 374 0.13 11.09 -12.92
CA ALA A 374 -1.02 11.36 -13.80
C ALA A 374 -2.13 12.18 -13.12
N LEU A 375 -2.00 12.51 -11.83
CA LEU A 375 -3.00 13.29 -11.12
C LEU A 375 -2.92 14.78 -11.53
N PRO A 376 -4.05 15.50 -11.56
CA PRO A 376 -4.05 16.94 -11.82
C PRO A 376 -3.16 17.69 -10.82
N GLY A 377 -2.41 18.67 -11.29
CA GLY A 377 -1.51 19.50 -10.48
C GLY A 377 -0.12 18.90 -10.23
N THR A 378 0.11 17.62 -10.56
CA THR A 378 1.43 16.98 -10.39
C THR A 378 2.29 17.01 -11.64
N ALA A 379 1.69 17.25 -12.81
CA ALA A 379 2.43 17.33 -14.07
C ALA A 379 3.30 18.60 -14.12
N GLY A 380 4.61 18.43 -14.14
CA GLY A 380 5.55 19.51 -14.41
C GLY A 380 5.34 20.08 -15.81
N SER A 381 4.68 21.25 -15.90
CA SER A 381 4.39 21.94 -17.18
C SER A 381 5.55 22.82 -17.68
N GLY A 382 6.73 22.69 -17.07
CA GLY A 382 7.92 23.47 -17.43
C GLY A 382 8.84 22.78 -18.45
N PRO A 383 9.78 23.53 -19.07
CA PRO A 383 10.86 22.94 -19.86
C PRO A 383 11.66 21.97 -18.96
N ALA A 384 12.25 20.95 -19.60
CA ALA A 384 13.11 20.01 -18.88
C ALA A 384 14.18 20.80 -18.08
N PRO A 385 14.33 20.53 -16.78
CA PRO A 385 15.29 21.27 -15.98
C PRO A 385 16.72 20.99 -16.47
N ASP A 386 17.56 22.01 -16.43
CA ASP A 386 19.01 21.84 -16.61
C ASP A 386 19.55 21.04 -15.41
N GLY A 387 20.29 19.97 -15.67
CA GLY A 387 20.85 19.15 -14.61
C GLY A 387 21.48 17.86 -15.11
N PRO A 388 22.05 17.06 -14.22
CA PRO A 388 22.63 15.77 -14.58
C PRO A 388 21.55 14.82 -15.12
N ASP A 389 21.93 13.96 -16.07
CA ASP A 389 21.01 12.98 -16.69
C ASP A 389 20.42 11.99 -15.68
N LEU A 390 21.10 11.74 -14.56
CA LEU A 390 20.64 10.97 -13.42
C LEU A 390 21.25 11.52 -12.14
N GLU A 391 20.40 11.77 -11.17
CA GLU A 391 20.77 12.21 -9.83
C GLU A 391 20.06 11.35 -8.79
N LEU A 392 20.81 10.88 -7.80
CA LEU A 392 20.29 10.24 -6.60
C LEU A 392 20.49 11.17 -5.41
N GLY A 393 19.48 11.27 -4.58
CA GLY A 393 19.49 12.11 -3.38
C GLY A 393 18.89 11.37 -2.19
N ARG A 394 18.82 12.07 -1.08
CA ARG A 394 18.13 11.60 0.13
C ARG A 394 16.97 12.54 0.46
N GLY A 395 15.81 11.94 0.70
CA GLY A 395 14.62 12.64 1.11
C GLY A 395 14.31 12.46 2.60
N ALA A 396 13.06 12.70 2.95
CA ALA A 396 12.60 12.61 4.32
C ALA A 396 12.39 11.15 4.75
N SER A 397 13.05 10.76 5.83
CA SER A 397 12.84 9.44 6.44
C SER A 397 11.52 9.42 7.22
N GLN A 398 10.82 8.27 7.23
CA GLN A 398 9.55 8.11 7.95
C GLN A 398 9.34 6.68 8.45
N VAL A 399 8.43 6.50 9.41
CA VAL A 399 7.98 5.18 9.85
C VAL A 399 6.90 4.71 8.89
N LEU A 400 7.08 3.53 8.30
CA LEU A 400 6.17 2.98 7.29
C LEU A 400 5.58 1.64 7.74
N PRO A 401 4.30 1.38 7.39
CA PRO A 401 3.67 0.06 7.59
C PRO A 401 3.97 -0.91 6.44
N THR A 402 5.00 -0.65 5.65
CA THR A 402 5.39 -1.41 4.46
C THR A 402 6.90 -1.45 4.34
N ARG A 403 7.45 -2.44 3.65
CA ARG A 403 8.89 -2.68 3.55
C ARG A 403 9.54 -2.04 2.34
N LEU A 404 8.76 -1.86 1.27
CA LEU A 404 9.21 -1.22 0.05
C LEU A 404 8.10 -0.35 -0.52
N LEU A 405 8.31 0.96 -0.54
CA LEU A 405 7.39 1.93 -1.11
C LEU A 405 8.09 2.73 -2.20
N ALA A 406 7.60 2.64 -3.44
CA ALA A 406 7.92 3.59 -4.49
C ALA A 406 6.82 4.64 -4.60
N PHE A 407 7.21 5.90 -4.65
CA PHE A 407 6.31 7.02 -4.90
C PHE A 407 6.76 7.75 -6.15
N VAL A 408 5.98 7.63 -7.23
CA VAL A 408 6.27 8.26 -8.51
C VAL A 408 5.60 9.63 -8.55
N HIS A 409 6.41 10.68 -8.47
CA HIS A 409 5.93 12.07 -8.50
C HIS A 409 5.70 12.55 -9.93
N GLU A 410 6.60 12.16 -10.85
CA GLU A 410 6.63 12.67 -12.21
C GLU A 410 7.26 11.64 -13.15
N THR A 411 6.73 11.51 -14.37
CA THR A 411 7.26 10.60 -15.40
C THR A 411 7.81 11.34 -16.62
N ALA A 412 7.41 12.59 -16.84
CA ALA A 412 7.88 13.46 -17.92
C ALA A 412 7.71 14.94 -17.52
N PRO A 413 8.63 15.84 -17.93
CA PRO A 413 9.86 15.60 -18.70
C PRO A 413 11.00 14.98 -17.89
N LEU A 414 10.83 14.83 -16.59
CA LEU A 414 11.78 14.29 -15.63
C LEU A 414 11.14 13.09 -14.90
N LEU A 415 11.82 11.96 -14.85
CA LEU A 415 11.39 10.85 -13.98
C LEU A 415 11.80 11.16 -12.54
N ARG A 416 10.83 11.35 -11.66
CA ARG A 416 11.03 11.59 -10.22
C ARG A 416 10.39 10.50 -9.39
N ILE A 417 11.21 9.78 -8.64
CA ILE A 417 10.75 8.68 -7.74
C ILE A 417 11.36 8.86 -6.36
N GLY A 418 10.54 8.78 -5.31
CA GLY A 418 10.96 8.54 -3.94
C GLY A 418 10.86 7.03 -3.65
N LEU A 419 11.90 6.47 -3.08
CA LEU A 419 11.96 5.06 -2.69
C LEU A 419 12.28 4.95 -1.20
N TRP A 420 11.36 4.38 -0.44
CA TRP A 420 11.60 3.95 0.94
C TRP A 420 11.79 2.44 0.94
N ALA A 421 12.97 2.00 1.33
CA ALA A 421 13.34 0.59 1.39
C ALA A 421 13.80 0.26 2.82
N ASP A 422 13.21 -0.80 3.40
CA ASP A 422 13.53 -1.26 4.75
C ASP A 422 15.03 -1.58 4.87
N PRO A 423 15.78 -0.92 5.77
CA PRO A 423 17.22 -1.10 5.90
C PRO A 423 17.62 -2.50 6.41
N ALA A 424 16.68 -3.28 6.94
CA ALA A 424 16.92 -4.68 7.29
C ALA A 424 16.94 -5.60 6.05
N LEU A 425 16.33 -5.16 4.93
CA LEU A 425 16.19 -5.93 3.68
C LEU A 425 17.07 -5.39 2.55
N PHE A 426 17.48 -4.13 2.66
CA PHE A 426 18.35 -3.45 1.70
C PHE A 426 19.59 -2.93 2.39
N ALA A 427 20.75 -3.51 2.08
CA ALA A 427 22.02 -3.01 2.59
C ALA A 427 22.30 -1.58 2.08
N PRO A 428 23.20 -0.82 2.75
CA PRO A 428 23.59 0.50 2.31
C PRO A 428 24.01 0.52 0.82
N GLY A 429 23.40 1.41 0.02
CA GLY A 429 23.62 1.52 -1.42
C GLY A 429 22.75 0.60 -2.29
N GLU A 430 22.07 -0.40 -1.74
CA GLU A 430 21.21 -1.29 -2.55
C GLU A 430 19.93 -0.60 -3.02
N ALA A 431 19.37 0.32 -2.24
CA ALA A 431 18.20 1.10 -2.66
C ALA A 431 18.55 2.05 -3.82
N GLU A 432 19.70 2.70 -3.75
CA GLU A 432 20.27 3.51 -4.84
C GLU A 432 20.55 2.65 -6.08
N GLY A 433 21.13 1.45 -5.87
CA GLY A 433 21.36 0.46 -6.91
C GLY A 433 20.08 -0.02 -7.57
N PHE A 434 19.01 -0.22 -6.80
CA PHE A 434 17.70 -0.64 -7.29
C PHE A 434 17.07 0.44 -8.20
N LEU A 435 17.07 1.72 -7.80
CA LEU A 435 16.58 2.82 -8.63
C LEU A 435 17.42 3.02 -9.90
N THR A 436 18.75 2.90 -9.79
CA THR A 436 19.63 2.94 -10.96
C THR A 436 19.35 1.76 -11.88
N GLY A 437 19.12 0.57 -11.34
CA GLY A 437 18.75 -0.63 -12.08
C GLY A 437 17.43 -0.47 -12.82
N LEU A 438 16.44 0.21 -12.21
CA LEU A 438 15.17 0.53 -12.86
C LEU A 438 15.39 1.39 -14.12
N VAL A 439 16.22 2.43 -14.02
CA VAL A 439 16.54 3.27 -15.18
C VAL A 439 17.27 2.47 -16.26
N ARG A 440 18.25 1.63 -15.90
CA ARG A 440 18.97 0.76 -16.85
C ARG A 440 18.04 -0.23 -17.56
N LEU A 441 17.07 -0.80 -16.83
CA LEU A 441 16.07 -1.67 -17.45
C LEU A 441 15.23 -0.91 -18.49
N LEU A 442 14.79 0.30 -18.16
CA LEU A 442 14.05 1.14 -19.11
C LEU A 442 14.89 1.50 -20.32
N GLU A 443 16.19 1.83 -20.14
CA GLU A 443 17.12 2.13 -21.23
C GLU A 443 17.32 0.93 -22.16
N ALA A 444 17.55 -0.26 -21.61
CA ALA A 444 17.69 -1.48 -22.40
C ALA A 444 16.38 -1.82 -23.14
N ALA A 445 15.25 -1.75 -22.44
CA ALA A 445 13.94 -2.00 -23.03
C ALA A 445 13.51 -0.95 -24.06
N ALA A 446 14.10 0.25 -24.05
CA ALA A 446 13.86 1.25 -25.09
C ALA A 446 14.50 0.87 -26.44
N GLU A 447 15.58 0.10 -26.43
CA GLU A 447 16.30 -0.32 -27.62
C GLU A 447 15.79 -1.67 -28.16
N GLU A 448 15.58 -2.67 -27.28
CA GLU A 448 15.14 -4.02 -27.65
C GLU A 448 14.36 -4.71 -26.53
N ASP A 449 13.74 -5.85 -26.84
CA ASP A 449 13.10 -6.67 -25.83
C ASP A 449 14.14 -7.33 -24.90
N VAL A 450 13.98 -7.18 -23.59
CA VAL A 450 14.95 -7.64 -22.58
C VAL A 450 14.54 -9.02 -22.03
N PRO A 451 15.36 -10.06 -22.19
CA PRO A 451 15.12 -11.34 -21.55
C PRO A 451 15.13 -11.20 -20.02
N LEU A 452 14.10 -11.69 -19.30
CA LEU A 452 14.05 -11.59 -17.84
C LEU A 452 15.19 -12.35 -17.15
N ALA A 453 15.74 -13.38 -17.77
CA ALA A 453 16.92 -14.09 -17.26
C ALA A 453 18.20 -13.22 -17.26
N SER A 454 18.24 -12.14 -18.04
CA SER A 454 19.40 -11.23 -18.10
C SER A 454 19.33 -10.05 -17.13
N LEU A 455 18.29 -9.93 -16.31
CA LEU A 455 18.05 -8.77 -15.45
C LEU A 455 19.23 -8.42 -14.56
N THR A 456 19.92 -9.39 -13.95
CA THR A 456 21.13 -9.11 -13.14
C THR A 456 22.22 -8.41 -13.97
N GLY A 457 22.47 -8.89 -15.19
CA GLY A 457 23.49 -8.30 -16.07
C GLY A 457 23.14 -6.91 -16.56
N VAL A 458 21.86 -6.67 -16.89
CA VAL A 458 21.35 -5.38 -17.40
C VAL A 458 21.29 -4.35 -16.27
N THR A 459 20.73 -4.72 -15.14
CA THR A 459 20.35 -3.76 -14.09
C THR A 459 21.38 -3.64 -12.97
N GLY A 460 22.15 -4.70 -12.72
CA GLY A 460 23.02 -4.84 -11.55
C GLY A 460 22.27 -5.24 -10.27
N VAL A 461 20.94 -5.33 -10.31
CA VAL A 461 20.13 -5.82 -9.18
C VAL A 461 20.31 -7.33 -9.06
N ARG A 462 20.65 -7.81 -7.87
CA ARG A 462 20.86 -9.23 -7.60
C ARG A 462 19.70 -9.81 -6.79
N PRO A 463 19.30 -11.06 -7.07
CA PRO A 463 18.37 -11.78 -6.21
C PRO A 463 18.92 -11.93 -4.79
N VAL A 464 18.01 -12.02 -3.80
CA VAL A 464 18.36 -12.39 -2.42
C VAL A 464 18.91 -13.81 -2.42
N GLU A 465 20.09 -13.98 -1.84
CA GLU A 465 20.68 -15.30 -1.63
C GLU A 465 19.97 -16.01 -0.47
N ARG A 466 19.56 -17.24 -0.69
CA ARG A 466 18.95 -18.11 0.32
C ARG A 466 19.83 -19.33 0.55
N GLY A 467 19.84 -19.81 1.80
CA GLY A 467 20.51 -21.05 2.14
C GLY A 467 19.90 -22.27 1.41
N PRO A 468 20.62 -23.40 1.38
CA PRO A 468 20.18 -24.61 0.66
C PRO A 468 18.94 -25.28 1.26
N ASP A 469 18.56 -24.93 2.47
CA ASP A 469 17.36 -25.40 3.19
C ASP A 469 16.08 -24.64 2.81
N TRP A 470 16.18 -23.56 2.02
CA TRP A 470 15.00 -22.84 1.55
C TRP A 470 14.34 -23.57 0.37
N ILE A 471 13.04 -23.76 0.47
CA ILE A 471 12.24 -24.45 -0.52
C ILE A 471 11.01 -23.62 -0.90
N ARG A 472 10.42 -23.94 -2.05
CA ARG A 472 9.14 -23.37 -2.44
C ARG A 472 8.00 -24.29 -2.06
N VAL A 473 7.06 -23.75 -1.26
CA VAL A 473 5.85 -24.42 -0.81
C VAL A 473 4.69 -23.46 -0.97
N ASP A 474 3.66 -23.87 -1.70
CA ASP A 474 2.44 -23.09 -1.89
C ASP A 474 2.71 -21.63 -2.35
N GLY A 475 3.59 -21.48 -3.34
CA GLY A 475 4.00 -20.18 -3.90
C GLY A 475 4.88 -19.32 -3.00
N CYS A 476 5.24 -19.79 -1.79
CA CYS A 476 6.06 -19.07 -0.83
C CYS A 476 7.47 -19.65 -0.71
N TRP A 477 8.47 -18.81 -0.47
CA TRP A 477 9.77 -19.25 0.01
C TRP A 477 9.69 -19.54 1.50
N VAL A 478 10.09 -20.74 1.91
CA VAL A 478 9.96 -21.23 3.28
C VAL A 478 11.24 -21.96 3.69
N SER A 479 11.71 -21.72 4.90
CA SER A 479 12.75 -22.54 5.54
C SER A 479 12.07 -23.52 6.52
N PRO A 480 12.09 -24.84 6.26
CA PRO A 480 11.55 -25.84 7.19
C PRO A 480 12.17 -25.73 8.58
N ARG A 481 13.46 -25.39 8.67
CA ARG A 481 14.13 -25.15 9.93
C ARG A 481 13.54 -23.95 10.67
N ALA A 482 13.33 -22.83 9.99
CA ALA A 482 12.69 -21.65 10.61
C ALA A 482 11.27 -21.95 11.08
N VAL A 483 10.52 -22.81 10.37
CA VAL A 483 9.20 -23.29 10.79
C VAL A 483 9.30 -24.15 12.05
N ALA A 484 10.28 -25.08 12.11
CA ALA A 484 10.51 -25.92 13.28
C ALA A 484 10.90 -25.09 14.51
N ASP A 485 11.83 -24.13 14.34
CA ASP A 485 12.25 -23.23 15.41
C ASP A 485 11.11 -22.34 15.92
N ALA A 486 10.26 -21.82 15.01
CA ALA A 486 9.10 -21.02 15.37
C ALA A 486 8.04 -21.83 16.14
N LEU A 487 7.72 -23.03 15.66
CA LEU A 487 6.75 -23.93 16.30
C LEU A 487 7.27 -24.44 17.65
N GLY A 488 8.52 -24.90 17.69
CA GLY A 488 9.18 -25.37 18.91
C GLY A 488 9.22 -24.28 19.98
N GLY A 489 9.60 -23.05 19.60
CA GLY A 489 9.59 -21.89 20.49
C GLY A 489 8.21 -21.52 20.99
N ALA A 490 7.18 -21.53 20.12
CA ALA A 490 5.79 -21.27 20.49
C ALA A 490 5.20 -22.30 21.46
N LEU A 491 5.70 -23.53 21.41
CA LEU A 491 5.31 -24.64 22.30
C LEU A 491 6.20 -24.80 23.53
N GLY A 492 7.03 -23.80 23.89
CA GLY A 492 7.86 -23.83 25.08
C GLY A 492 9.17 -24.62 24.94
N GLY A 493 9.69 -24.78 23.72
CA GLY A 493 10.98 -25.42 23.44
C GLY A 493 10.92 -26.92 23.18
N VAL A 494 9.72 -27.45 22.82
CA VAL A 494 9.61 -28.89 22.48
C VAL A 494 10.35 -29.21 21.19
N PRO A 495 10.91 -30.42 21.05
CA PRO A 495 11.54 -30.88 19.81
C PRO A 495 10.52 -30.92 18.65
N VAL A 496 10.89 -30.27 17.56
CA VAL A 496 10.09 -30.20 16.33
C VAL A 496 10.99 -30.50 15.13
N HIS A 497 10.46 -31.26 14.17
CA HIS A 497 11.08 -31.47 12.86
C HIS A 497 10.06 -31.16 11.77
N VAL A 498 10.46 -30.40 10.76
CA VAL A 498 9.57 -30.04 9.65
C VAL A 498 10.19 -30.49 8.33
N THR A 499 9.40 -31.12 7.50
CA THR A 499 9.79 -31.57 6.17
C THR A 499 8.76 -31.13 5.13
N ALA A 500 9.17 -30.96 3.89
CA ALA A 500 8.25 -30.85 2.79
C ALA A 500 7.63 -32.22 2.48
N ASP A 501 6.36 -32.24 2.15
CA ASP A 501 5.71 -33.46 1.69
C ASP A 501 6.42 -33.92 0.41
N GLY A 502 6.99 -35.11 0.42
CA GLY A 502 7.60 -35.75 -0.74
C GLY A 502 6.55 -36.01 -1.83
N PRO A 503 6.93 -36.32 -3.07
CA PRO A 503 6.01 -36.88 -4.03
C PRO A 503 5.39 -38.12 -3.38
N GLY A 504 4.05 -38.10 -3.25
CA GLY A 504 3.31 -39.12 -2.49
C GLY A 504 3.71 -40.53 -2.96
N ASN A 505 3.92 -41.46 -2.01
CA ASN A 505 3.92 -42.90 -2.25
C ASN A 505 2.53 -43.33 -2.77
N GLY A 506 2.25 -43.06 -4.02
CA GLY A 506 0.95 -43.30 -4.66
C GLY A 506 1.03 -43.43 -6.18
N GLU A 507 2.23 -43.52 -6.76
CA GLU A 507 2.38 -43.88 -8.19
C GLU A 507 2.81 -45.34 -8.30
N GLY A 508 1.78 -46.19 -8.51
CA GLY A 508 1.98 -47.48 -9.13
C GLY A 508 2.46 -47.27 -10.61
N PRO A 509 3.12 -48.27 -11.21
CA PRO A 509 3.77 -48.09 -12.52
C PRO A 509 2.76 -47.68 -13.59
N GLU A 510 3.01 -46.58 -14.28
CA GLU A 510 2.31 -46.20 -15.48
C GLU A 510 2.58 -47.25 -16.59
N ASN A 511 1.54 -47.99 -16.91
CA ASN A 511 1.50 -48.76 -18.16
C ASN A 511 0.42 -48.15 -19.06
N GLY A 512 0.78 -47.76 -20.24
CA GLY A 512 -0.11 -47.80 -21.37
C GLY A 512 -0.46 -46.48 -22.05
N GLU A 513 0.15 -46.33 -23.20
CA GLU A 513 -0.17 -45.39 -24.26
C GLU A 513 -1.63 -45.43 -24.71
N GLY A 514 -2.20 -44.27 -25.03
CA GLY A 514 -3.39 -44.15 -25.86
C GLY A 514 -3.76 -42.69 -26.10
N PRO A 515 -3.82 -42.21 -27.37
CA PRO A 515 -4.23 -40.84 -27.65
C PRO A 515 -5.75 -40.75 -27.67
N GLY A 516 -6.30 -39.82 -26.95
CA GLY A 516 -7.72 -39.49 -26.95
C GLY A 516 -7.93 -37.99 -26.83
N ASP A 517 -8.33 -37.38 -27.96
CA ASP A 517 -8.87 -36.02 -28.04
C ASP A 517 -10.08 -35.85 -27.09
N GLY A 518 -10.13 -34.78 -26.34
CA GLY A 518 -11.27 -34.45 -25.52
C GLY A 518 -11.10 -33.12 -24.79
N ASP A 519 -11.64 -32.04 -25.37
CA ASP A 519 -11.90 -30.75 -24.72
C ASP A 519 -12.68 -30.96 -23.41
N GLY A 520 -12.14 -30.45 -22.32
CA GLY A 520 -12.81 -30.47 -21.04
C GLY A 520 -11.99 -29.67 -20.01
N ALA A 521 -12.23 -28.35 -19.95
CA ALA A 521 -11.68 -27.48 -18.92
C ALA A 521 -12.15 -27.92 -17.53
N GLY A 522 -11.25 -28.50 -16.76
CA GLY A 522 -11.36 -28.76 -15.35
C GLY A 522 -9.96 -28.60 -14.76
N ASP A 523 -9.63 -27.40 -14.27
CA ASP A 523 -8.44 -27.16 -13.46
C ASP A 523 -8.52 -27.98 -12.17
N GLY A 524 -8.13 -29.23 -12.29
CA GLY A 524 -7.79 -30.07 -11.15
C GLY A 524 -6.47 -29.57 -10.56
N GLU A 525 -6.57 -28.73 -9.56
CA GLU A 525 -5.48 -28.25 -8.72
C GLU A 525 -4.69 -29.48 -8.21
N ARG A 526 -3.49 -29.69 -8.75
CA ARG A 526 -2.54 -30.65 -8.15
C ARG A 526 -2.31 -30.20 -6.72
N PRO A 527 -2.47 -31.06 -5.70
CA PRO A 527 -2.24 -30.68 -4.32
C PRO A 527 -0.81 -30.14 -4.22
N GLY A 528 -0.68 -28.84 -3.97
CA GLY A 528 0.61 -28.18 -3.81
C GLY A 528 1.41 -28.89 -2.71
N LYS A 529 2.74 -28.97 -2.87
CA LYS A 529 3.64 -29.49 -1.82
C LYS A 529 3.34 -28.76 -0.53
N GLY A 530 2.98 -29.51 0.54
CA GLY A 530 2.73 -28.99 1.87
C GLY A 530 3.95 -29.18 2.78
N LEU A 531 3.82 -28.74 4.02
CA LEU A 531 4.77 -29.05 5.09
C LEU A 531 4.11 -30.02 6.07
N THR A 532 4.89 -31.00 6.56
CA THR A 532 4.54 -31.86 7.68
C THR A 532 5.45 -31.54 8.85
N ALA A 533 4.86 -31.26 10.02
CA ALA A 533 5.58 -31.06 11.27
C ALA A 533 5.42 -32.26 12.19
N PHE A 534 6.53 -32.82 12.65
CA PHE A 534 6.60 -33.81 13.73
C PHE A 534 6.92 -33.07 15.03
N VAL A 535 6.12 -33.31 16.07
CA VAL A 535 6.22 -32.63 17.37
C VAL A 535 6.27 -33.65 18.50
N ALA A 536 7.27 -33.54 19.40
CA ALA A 536 7.43 -34.43 20.54
C ALA A 536 7.24 -33.65 21.87
N PRO A 537 6.03 -33.60 22.43
CA PRO A 537 5.69 -32.73 23.59
C PRO A 537 6.20 -33.22 24.94
N GLY A 538 6.94 -34.34 25.01
CA GLY A 538 7.57 -34.78 26.25
C GLY A 538 6.59 -35.17 27.36
N GLY A 539 5.43 -35.72 27.02
CA GLY A 539 4.41 -36.17 27.97
C GLY A 539 3.33 -35.13 28.28
N THR A 540 3.43 -33.90 27.81
CA THR A 540 2.33 -32.93 27.88
C THR A 540 1.32 -33.24 26.77
N PRO A 541 0.02 -33.33 27.06
CA PRO A 541 -1.00 -33.50 26.05
C PRO A 541 -0.91 -32.33 25.02
N LEU A 542 -0.88 -32.67 23.76
CA LEU A 542 -0.85 -31.68 22.65
C LEU A 542 -1.69 -32.24 21.50
N SER A 543 -2.58 -31.44 20.97
CA SER A 543 -3.34 -31.72 19.76
C SER A 543 -2.75 -31.00 18.53
N PRO A 544 -3.03 -31.47 17.31
CA PRO A 544 -2.70 -30.75 16.09
C PRO A 544 -3.28 -29.32 16.04
N ALA A 545 -4.48 -29.11 16.61
CA ALA A 545 -5.13 -27.80 16.66
C ALA A 545 -4.39 -26.82 17.57
N GLU A 546 -3.94 -27.26 18.74
CA GLU A 546 -3.13 -26.43 19.65
C GLU A 546 -1.77 -26.09 19.04
N ALA A 547 -1.12 -27.05 18.37
CA ALA A 547 0.14 -26.81 17.67
C ALA A 547 -0.03 -25.78 16.54
N HIS A 548 -1.10 -25.90 15.76
CA HIS A 548 -1.43 -24.94 14.72
C HIS A 548 -1.71 -23.54 15.29
N ALA A 549 -2.55 -23.45 16.32
CA ALA A 549 -2.90 -22.19 16.97
C ALA A 549 -1.65 -21.48 17.56
N ALA A 550 -0.75 -22.23 18.19
CA ALA A 550 0.49 -21.71 18.73
C ALA A 550 1.38 -21.11 17.64
N LEU A 551 1.51 -21.78 16.49
CA LEU A 551 2.28 -21.26 15.35
C LEU A 551 1.61 -20.03 14.73
N MET A 552 0.29 -20.05 14.54
CA MET A 552 -0.45 -18.92 13.99
C MET A 552 -0.31 -17.65 14.83
N HIS A 553 -0.12 -17.77 16.13
CA HIS A 553 0.11 -16.63 17.02
C HIS A 553 1.46 -15.93 16.76
N VAL A 554 2.50 -16.65 16.35
CA VAL A 554 3.85 -16.10 16.11
C VAL A 554 4.12 -15.76 14.64
N LEU A 555 3.29 -16.21 13.70
CA LEU A 555 3.43 -15.95 12.26
C LEU A 555 3.55 -14.46 11.89
N PRO A 556 2.82 -13.53 12.53
CA PRO A 556 2.90 -12.11 12.18
C PRO A 556 4.33 -11.53 12.18
N GLY A 557 5.21 -12.02 13.05
CA GLY A 557 6.61 -11.56 13.14
C GLY A 557 7.62 -12.48 12.43
N ARG A 558 7.17 -13.47 11.65
CA ARG A 558 8.03 -14.52 11.09
C ARG A 558 7.80 -14.71 9.58
N PRO A 559 8.22 -13.76 8.71
CA PRO A 559 8.22 -14.01 7.27
C PRO A 559 9.14 -15.21 6.95
N GLY A 560 8.83 -15.93 5.89
CA GLY A 560 9.54 -17.19 5.55
C GLY A 560 9.07 -18.40 6.38
N VAL A 561 8.08 -18.23 7.24
CA VAL A 561 7.41 -19.30 8.00
C VAL A 561 6.00 -19.52 7.45
N LEU A 562 5.68 -20.75 7.12
CA LEU A 562 4.36 -21.21 6.67
C LEU A 562 3.88 -22.30 7.61
N ALA A 563 2.63 -22.25 8.07
CA ALA A 563 2.10 -23.28 8.94
C ALA A 563 1.97 -24.62 8.20
N PRO A 564 2.43 -25.73 8.80
CA PRO A 564 2.31 -27.05 8.21
C PRO A 564 0.87 -27.41 7.85
N ARG A 565 0.69 -28.20 6.80
CA ARG A 565 -0.61 -28.78 6.44
C ARG A 565 -0.95 -30.01 7.28
N ARG A 566 0.08 -30.65 7.85
CA ARG A 566 -0.06 -31.83 8.71
C ARG A 566 0.82 -31.69 9.93
N TYR A 567 0.27 -31.96 11.08
CA TYR A 567 0.95 -32.08 12.36
C TYR A 567 0.89 -33.52 12.83
N VAL A 568 2.02 -34.10 13.15
CA VAL A 568 2.18 -35.47 13.65
C VAL A 568 2.75 -35.37 15.05
N ILE A 569 1.95 -35.64 16.07
CA ILE A 569 2.37 -35.61 17.46
C ILE A 569 2.90 -36.99 17.82
N VAL A 570 4.18 -37.06 18.21
CA VAL A 570 4.85 -38.32 18.54
C VAL A 570 5.19 -38.41 20.02
N GLN A 571 5.37 -39.62 20.51
CA GLN A 571 5.59 -39.89 21.93
C GLN A 571 6.92 -39.29 22.44
N ALA A 572 7.99 -39.42 21.66
CA ALA A 572 9.32 -38.92 22.00
C ALA A 572 10.12 -38.52 20.76
N PRO A 573 11.08 -37.60 20.88
CA PRO A 573 11.96 -37.29 19.77
C PRO A 573 12.93 -38.46 19.50
N PRO A 574 13.31 -38.71 18.23
CA PRO A 574 14.33 -39.70 17.92
C PRO A 574 15.74 -39.23 18.33
N GLU A 575 16.71 -40.14 18.52
CA GLU A 575 18.09 -39.77 18.76
C GLU A 575 18.71 -38.95 17.61
N ALA A 576 18.36 -39.29 16.35
CA ALA A 576 18.74 -38.54 15.15
C ALA A 576 17.63 -37.56 14.76
N ALA A 577 17.48 -36.48 15.54
CA ALA A 577 16.37 -35.51 15.38
C ALA A 577 16.44 -34.67 14.10
N ASP A 578 17.57 -34.68 13.39
CA ASP A 578 17.80 -34.02 12.10
C ASP A 578 17.29 -34.84 10.89
N ARG A 579 16.96 -36.14 11.11
CA ARG A 579 16.59 -37.07 10.05
C ARG A 579 15.09 -37.35 10.02
N THR A 580 14.44 -37.04 8.91
CA THR A 580 12.99 -37.28 8.71
C THR A 580 12.61 -38.76 8.90
N ASP A 581 13.43 -39.69 8.40
CA ASP A 581 13.17 -41.12 8.51
C ASP A 581 13.20 -41.63 9.97
N ALA A 582 13.92 -40.96 10.84
CA ALA A 582 13.93 -41.25 12.28
C ALA A 582 12.60 -40.84 12.96
N TRP A 583 12.04 -39.71 12.55
CA TRP A 583 10.73 -39.24 13.04
C TRP A 583 9.57 -40.10 12.54
N LEU A 584 9.63 -40.56 11.29
CA LEU A 584 8.63 -41.46 10.71
C LEU A 584 8.51 -42.82 11.43
N ARG A 585 9.55 -43.25 12.17
CA ARG A 585 9.56 -44.50 12.96
C ARG A 585 9.04 -44.32 14.37
N GLN A 586 8.75 -43.09 14.80
CA GLN A 586 8.25 -42.85 16.16
C GLN A 586 6.78 -43.25 16.30
N HIS A 587 6.39 -43.59 17.54
CA HIS A 587 4.99 -43.89 17.88
C HIS A 587 4.15 -42.62 17.79
N ILE A 588 3.18 -42.60 16.87
CA ILE A 588 2.27 -41.47 16.65
C ILE A 588 1.18 -41.53 17.71
N LEU A 589 1.03 -40.44 18.47
CA LEU A 589 -0.05 -40.25 19.44
C LEU A 589 -1.32 -39.73 18.77
N THR A 590 -1.17 -38.74 17.91
CA THR A 590 -2.28 -38.15 17.13
C THR A 590 -1.72 -37.40 15.92
N GLU A 591 -2.55 -37.22 14.91
CA GLU A 591 -2.19 -36.41 13.72
C GLU A 591 -3.40 -35.67 13.16
N GLY A 592 -3.17 -34.58 12.43
CA GLY A 592 -4.24 -33.81 11.79
C GLY A 592 -3.71 -32.54 11.13
N ASN A 593 -4.60 -31.79 10.48
CA ASN A 593 -4.24 -30.54 9.80
C ASN A 593 -4.19 -29.32 10.76
N GLY A 594 -4.70 -29.47 11.98
CA GLY A 594 -4.77 -28.42 13.00
C GLY A 594 -5.78 -27.29 12.71
N ARG A 595 -6.48 -27.32 11.59
CA ARG A 595 -7.40 -26.26 11.12
C ARG A 595 -8.86 -26.56 11.39
N THR A 596 -9.18 -27.78 11.67
CA THR A 596 -10.54 -28.18 12.09
C THR A 596 -10.71 -27.83 13.57
N PRO A 597 -11.74 -27.10 13.99
CA PRO A 597 -12.05 -26.93 15.40
C PRO A 597 -12.19 -28.33 16.02
N ALA A 598 -11.61 -28.55 17.20
CA ALA A 598 -11.95 -29.74 17.98
C ALA A 598 -13.45 -29.70 18.19
N ASP A 599 -14.16 -30.79 17.86
CA ASP A 599 -15.58 -30.95 18.22
C ASP A 599 -15.69 -30.67 19.72
N PRO A 600 -16.59 -29.77 20.15
CA PRO A 600 -16.80 -29.56 21.57
C PRO A 600 -17.44 -30.85 22.12
N THR A 601 -16.65 -31.65 22.83
CA THR A 601 -17.12 -32.79 23.62
C THR A 601 -17.94 -32.32 24.80
#